data_ca9231b5acf7137f4225a36157fdc59b
#
_entry.id   ca9231b5acf7137f4225a36157fdc59b
#
_cell.length_a   1.000
_cell.length_b   1.000
_cell.length_c   1.000
_cell.angle_alpha   90.00
_cell.angle_beta   90.00
_cell.angle_gamma   90.00
#
_symmetry.space_group_name_H-M   'P 1'
#
loop_
_entity.id
_entity.type
_entity.pdbx_description
1 polymer ?
#
loop_
_entity_poly.entity_id
_entity_poly.type
_entity_poly.pdbx_seq_one_letter_code
_entity_poly.pdbx_strand_id
1 'polypeptide(L)'
;MKILFSPSEGKTKECNNEVINKKSFIFEEKYEKRVEVISKYQNYINTLNDEKLKNFFDIKDDNEIFELKNDIFQRKGLKAIERYNGIAYDFLNYKKLNLQEKKYIDENVIIFSNLFGPIRAGDILPYYKFKQGKKIKNFNIEKFYKDNFSKELDNFLKDEVVIDLRAKFYEKFYVLNQPYISFTFLKNSKILSHYAKAYRGVILNFLAINNFKNKKEILEKLPQNLKIKEIKIQGLKEEIILEIMS
;
A
#
# COMPACT_ATOMS: atom_id res chain seq x y z
N MET A 1 4.83 15.31 6.30
CA MET A 1 3.48 14.71 6.02
C MET A 1 3.68 13.26 5.63
N LYS A 2 2.91 12.34 6.17
CA LYS A 2 3.00 10.90 5.87
C LYS A 2 1.68 10.38 5.32
N ILE A 3 1.76 9.44 4.40
CA ILE A 3 0.59 8.94 3.68
C ILE A 3 0.55 7.42 3.81
N LEU A 4 -0.61 6.89 4.23
CA LEU A 4 -0.87 5.46 4.27
C LEU A 4 -1.65 5.05 3.02
N PHE A 5 -1.19 4.02 2.33
CA PHE A 5 -1.74 3.61 1.04
C PHE A 5 -2.00 2.10 0.96
N SER A 6 -2.94 1.70 0.13
CA SER A 6 -3.22 0.27 -0.11
C SER A 6 -2.30 -0.29 -1.18
N PRO A 7 -1.89 -1.56 -1.07
CA PRO A 7 -1.26 -2.27 -2.18
C PRO A 7 -2.28 -2.56 -3.27
N SER A 8 -1.83 -3.12 -4.38
CA SER A 8 -2.69 -3.71 -5.41
C SER A 8 -2.49 -5.22 -5.52
N GLU A 9 -3.51 -5.91 -5.99
CA GLU A 9 -3.39 -7.34 -6.35
C GLU A 9 -2.56 -7.51 -7.63
N GLY A 10 -2.72 -6.58 -8.58
CA GLY A 10 -1.90 -6.52 -9.78
C GLY A 10 -0.47 -6.12 -9.45
N LYS A 11 0.50 -6.80 -10.08
CA LYS A 11 1.95 -6.55 -9.94
C LYS A 11 2.62 -6.79 -11.27
N THR A 12 3.57 -5.92 -11.64
CA THR A 12 4.42 -6.16 -12.79
C THR A 12 5.48 -7.23 -12.47
N LYS A 13 5.91 -7.96 -13.48
CA LYS A 13 7.06 -8.88 -13.40
C LYS A 13 8.39 -8.18 -13.67
N GLU A 14 8.38 -6.89 -14.08
CA GLU A 14 9.60 -6.11 -14.22
C GLU A 14 10.44 -6.17 -12.94
N CYS A 15 11.76 -6.18 -13.08
CA CYS A 15 12.69 -6.21 -11.95
C CYS A 15 13.99 -5.47 -12.31
N ASN A 16 14.69 -5.02 -11.27
CA ASN A 16 16.10 -4.63 -11.37
C ASN A 16 17.00 -5.81 -10.97
N ASN A 17 18.27 -5.57 -10.71
CA ASN A 17 19.21 -6.64 -10.34
C ASN A 17 19.31 -6.85 -8.81
N GLU A 18 18.58 -6.09 -8.00
CA GLU A 18 18.67 -6.19 -6.55
C GLU A 18 17.77 -7.30 -6.01
N VAL A 19 18.27 -8.07 -5.06
CA VAL A 19 17.49 -8.98 -4.22
C VAL A 19 17.18 -8.32 -2.88
N ILE A 20 16.12 -8.77 -2.22
CA ILE A 20 15.75 -8.20 -0.92
C ILE A 20 16.74 -8.59 0.17
N ASN A 21 17.02 -7.64 1.04
CA ASN A 21 17.82 -7.80 2.25
C ASN A 21 17.30 -6.87 3.35
N LYS A 22 17.96 -6.83 4.48
CA LYS A 22 17.55 -6.00 5.62
C LYS A 22 17.39 -4.51 5.25
N LYS A 23 18.30 -3.97 4.44
CA LYS A 23 18.29 -2.55 4.00
C LYS A 23 17.23 -2.24 2.95
N SER A 24 16.58 -3.27 2.39
CA SER A 24 15.51 -3.10 1.41
C SER A 24 14.21 -2.54 2.00
N PHE A 25 14.10 -2.47 3.33
CA PHE A 25 12.85 -2.14 4.01
C PHE A 25 13.02 -1.06 5.07
N ILE A 26 11.99 -0.22 5.20
CA ILE A 26 11.80 0.58 6.41
C ILE A 26 11.69 -0.35 7.64
N PHE A 27 12.11 0.15 8.81
CA PHE A 27 12.15 -0.63 10.06
C PHE A 27 13.08 -1.84 9.94
N GLU A 28 14.35 -1.57 9.63
CA GLU A 28 15.39 -2.60 9.46
C GLU A 28 15.52 -3.51 10.69
N GLU A 29 15.29 -2.99 11.88
CA GLU A 29 15.29 -3.74 13.16
C GLU A 29 14.19 -4.79 13.24
N LYS A 30 13.15 -4.68 12.39
CA LYS A 30 12.05 -5.65 12.27
C LYS A 30 12.22 -6.61 11.09
N TYR A 31 13.36 -6.62 10.43
CA TYR A 31 13.59 -7.49 9.27
C TYR A 31 13.31 -8.96 9.56
N GLU A 32 13.76 -9.48 10.71
CA GLU A 32 13.54 -10.87 11.10
C GLU A 32 12.04 -11.21 11.26
N LYS A 33 11.21 -10.24 11.64
CA LYS A 33 9.75 -10.41 11.66
C LYS A 33 9.17 -10.54 10.26
N ARG A 34 9.72 -9.85 9.27
CA ARG A 34 9.33 -10.03 7.86
C ARG A 34 9.78 -11.39 7.34
N VAL A 35 11.02 -11.79 7.64
CA VAL A 35 11.56 -13.11 7.29
C VAL A 35 10.68 -14.23 7.85
N GLU A 36 10.19 -14.09 9.09
CA GLU A 36 9.27 -15.06 9.70
C GLU A 36 8.00 -15.23 8.87
N VAL A 37 7.35 -14.14 8.46
CA VAL A 37 6.13 -14.18 7.63
C VAL A 37 6.41 -14.78 6.26
N ILE A 38 7.50 -14.34 5.61
CA ILE A 38 7.89 -14.80 4.27
C ILE A 38 8.20 -16.30 4.31
N SER A 39 8.92 -16.77 5.33
CA SER A 39 9.24 -18.19 5.49
C SER A 39 7.97 -19.03 5.72
N LYS A 40 7.03 -18.57 6.54
CA LYS A 40 5.73 -19.23 6.72
C LYS A 40 4.94 -19.30 5.40
N TYR A 41 4.95 -18.24 4.62
CA TYR A 41 4.33 -18.21 3.29
C TYR A 41 5.01 -19.20 2.35
N GLN A 42 6.34 -19.17 2.24
CA GLN A 42 7.11 -20.06 1.36
C GLN A 42 6.90 -21.54 1.76
N ASN A 43 6.98 -21.84 3.04
CA ASN A 43 6.72 -23.19 3.54
C ASN A 43 5.29 -23.64 3.21
N TYR A 44 4.30 -22.76 3.41
CA TYR A 44 2.91 -23.10 3.12
C TYR A 44 2.69 -23.40 1.63
N ILE A 45 3.16 -22.56 0.72
CA ILE A 45 3.00 -22.82 -0.73
C ILE A 45 3.71 -24.10 -1.16
N ASN A 46 4.83 -24.48 -0.54
CA ASN A 46 5.55 -25.71 -0.81
C ASN A 46 4.78 -26.98 -0.38
N THR A 47 3.80 -26.85 0.52
CA THR A 47 2.92 -27.98 0.90
C THR A 47 1.75 -28.19 -0.07
N LEU A 48 1.50 -27.24 -0.98
CA LEU A 48 0.36 -27.27 -1.89
C LEU A 48 0.74 -27.98 -3.19
N ASN A 49 -0.17 -28.83 -3.71
CA ASN A 49 -0.07 -29.35 -5.07
C ASN A 49 -0.41 -28.24 -6.10
N ASP A 50 -0.14 -28.47 -7.37
CA ASP A 50 -0.28 -27.45 -8.42
C ASP A 50 -1.70 -26.94 -8.57
N GLU A 51 -2.73 -27.79 -8.44
CA GLU A 51 -4.14 -27.37 -8.47
C GLU A 51 -4.48 -26.40 -7.33
N LYS A 52 -4.03 -26.70 -6.10
CA LYS A 52 -4.21 -25.83 -4.94
C LYS A 52 -3.41 -24.52 -5.07
N LEU A 53 -2.24 -24.56 -5.70
CA LEU A 53 -1.46 -23.37 -6.00
C LEU A 53 -2.15 -22.48 -7.02
N LYS A 54 -2.71 -23.05 -8.10
CA LYS A 54 -3.54 -22.33 -9.08
C LYS A 54 -4.65 -21.56 -8.37
N ASN A 55 -5.37 -22.23 -7.50
CA ASN A 55 -6.46 -21.64 -6.71
C ASN A 55 -5.95 -20.61 -5.68
N PHE A 56 -4.79 -20.87 -5.04
CA PHE A 56 -4.22 -19.97 -4.04
C PHE A 56 -3.75 -18.66 -4.67
N PHE A 57 -3.05 -18.73 -5.80
CA PHE A 57 -2.56 -17.57 -6.52
C PHE A 57 -3.59 -16.94 -7.46
N ASP A 58 -4.69 -17.68 -7.77
CA ASP A 58 -5.67 -17.32 -8.78
C ASP A 58 -5.02 -17.09 -10.15
N ILE A 59 -4.21 -18.06 -10.58
CA ILE A 59 -3.51 -18.10 -11.87
C ILE A 59 -3.70 -19.45 -12.54
N LYS A 60 -3.59 -19.48 -13.88
CA LYS A 60 -3.74 -20.70 -14.68
C LYS A 60 -2.44 -21.14 -15.34
N ASP A 61 -1.44 -20.23 -15.43
CA ASP A 61 -0.18 -20.46 -16.10
C ASP A 61 0.78 -21.27 -15.21
N ASP A 62 1.15 -22.44 -15.66
CA ASP A 62 2.04 -23.35 -14.96
C ASP A 62 3.48 -22.79 -14.84
N ASN A 63 3.95 -22.03 -15.82
CA ASN A 63 5.26 -21.38 -15.76
C ASN A 63 5.30 -20.33 -14.65
N GLU A 64 4.21 -19.56 -14.48
CA GLU A 64 4.11 -18.59 -13.41
C GLU A 64 4.07 -19.28 -12.03
N ILE A 65 3.43 -20.44 -11.92
CA ILE A 65 3.41 -21.23 -10.67
C ILE A 65 4.82 -21.70 -10.34
N PHE A 66 5.55 -22.23 -11.33
CA PHE A 66 6.92 -22.67 -11.13
C PHE A 66 7.82 -21.53 -10.66
N GLU A 67 7.71 -20.34 -11.29
CA GLU A 67 8.41 -19.14 -10.87
C GLU A 67 8.09 -18.75 -9.40
N LEU A 68 6.81 -18.84 -9.01
CA LEU A 68 6.35 -18.50 -7.65
C LEU A 68 6.69 -19.55 -6.58
N LYS A 69 7.13 -20.74 -6.94
CA LYS A 69 7.69 -21.76 -6.03
C LYS A 69 9.15 -21.49 -5.65
N ASN A 70 9.91 -20.80 -6.52
CA ASN A 70 11.31 -20.49 -6.23
C ASN A 70 11.43 -19.66 -4.96
N ASP A 71 12.61 -19.70 -4.34
CA ASP A 71 12.89 -18.92 -3.14
C ASP A 71 12.68 -17.42 -3.38
N ILE A 72 11.78 -16.83 -2.58
CA ILE A 72 11.41 -15.42 -2.71
C ILE A 72 12.60 -14.49 -2.42
N PHE A 73 13.56 -14.91 -1.60
CA PHE A 73 14.75 -14.15 -1.26
C PHE A 73 15.78 -14.08 -2.40
N GLN A 74 15.68 -14.97 -3.38
CA GLN A 74 16.55 -14.98 -4.56
C GLN A 74 15.92 -14.25 -5.75
N ARG A 75 14.68 -13.81 -5.63
CA ARG A 75 14.00 -13.09 -6.72
C ARG A 75 14.46 -11.64 -6.78
N LYS A 76 14.71 -11.18 -7.98
CA LYS A 76 15.03 -9.76 -8.25
C LYS A 76 13.89 -8.85 -7.88
N GLY A 77 14.22 -7.72 -7.26
CA GLY A 77 13.27 -6.75 -6.74
C GLY A 77 12.96 -5.61 -7.70
N LEU A 78 12.01 -4.79 -7.28
CA LEU A 78 11.64 -3.51 -7.86
C LEU A 78 11.10 -2.63 -6.73
N LYS A 79 11.16 -1.31 -6.84
CA LYS A 79 10.53 -0.43 -5.86
C LYS A 79 9.06 -0.81 -5.66
N ALA A 80 8.58 -0.78 -4.42
CA ALA A 80 7.21 -1.17 -4.09
C ALA A 80 6.18 -0.38 -4.90
N ILE A 81 6.38 0.94 -5.06
CA ILE A 81 5.48 1.80 -5.82
C ILE A 81 5.43 1.42 -7.31
N GLU A 82 6.50 0.89 -7.86
CA GLU A 82 6.59 0.45 -9.26
C GLU A 82 6.18 -1.03 -9.41
N ARG A 83 6.31 -1.83 -8.33
CA ARG A 83 5.87 -3.23 -8.30
C ARG A 83 4.36 -3.38 -8.45
N TYR A 84 3.60 -2.54 -7.79
CA TYR A 84 2.13 -2.58 -7.86
C TYR A 84 1.61 -1.88 -9.11
N ASN A 85 0.59 -2.47 -9.73
CA ASN A 85 -0.18 -1.87 -10.82
C ASN A 85 -1.68 -1.99 -10.53
N GLY A 86 -2.50 -1.27 -11.32
CA GLY A 86 -3.95 -1.23 -11.17
C GLY A 86 -4.46 0.18 -10.87
N ILE A 87 -5.77 0.34 -10.82
CA ILE A 87 -6.49 1.62 -10.94
C ILE A 87 -5.86 2.75 -10.10
N ALA A 88 -5.60 2.54 -8.80
CA ALA A 88 -5.02 3.60 -7.97
C ALA A 88 -3.60 3.98 -8.41
N TYR A 89 -2.81 3.02 -8.85
CA TYR A 89 -1.44 3.22 -9.33
C TYR A 89 -1.40 3.85 -10.72
N ASP A 90 -2.37 3.51 -11.58
CA ASP A 90 -2.52 4.13 -12.91
C ASP A 90 -2.84 5.62 -12.76
N PHE A 91 -3.75 5.98 -11.83
CA PHE A 91 -4.09 7.37 -11.55
C PHE A 91 -3.02 8.13 -10.76
N LEU A 92 -2.21 7.44 -9.95
CA LEU A 92 -0.99 8.02 -9.36
C LEU A 92 0.01 8.41 -10.45
N ASN A 93 0.12 7.57 -11.50
CA ASN A 93 0.97 7.82 -12.65
C ASN A 93 2.44 8.11 -12.28
N TYR A 94 2.99 7.33 -11.34
CA TYR A 94 4.32 7.52 -10.76
C TYR A 94 5.43 7.67 -11.81
N LYS A 95 5.35 6.94 -12.93
CA LYS A 95 6.37 7.00 -14.00
C LYS A 95 6.53 8.41 -14.59
N LYS A 96 5.46 9.21 -14.64
CA LYS A 96 5.47 10.59 -15.19
C LYS A 96 5.91 11.66 -14.19
N LEU A 97 6.04 11.34 -12.92
CA LEU A 97 6.50 12.28 -11.91
C LEU A 97 7.98 12.60 -12.10
N ASN A 98 8.37 13.83 -11.74
CA ASN A 98 9.77 14.25 -11.74
C ASN A 98 10.53 13.63 -10.54
N LEU A 99 11.85 13.81 -10.47
CA LEU A 99 12.70 13.20 -9.45
C LEU A 99 12.34 13.62 -8.02
N GLN A 100 11.94 14.88 -7.80
CA GLN A 100 11.57 15.38 -6.47
C GLN A 100 10.23 14.81 -6.02
N GLU A 101 9.26 14.74 -6.92
CA GLU A 101 7.93 14.15 -6.68
C GLU A 101 8.04 12.64 -6.41
N LYS A 102 8.88 11.93 -7.17
CA LYS A 102 9.19 10.52 -6.91
C LYS A 102 9.83 10.31 -5.55
N LYS A 103 10.83 11.14 -5.21
CA LYS A 103 11.47 11.10 -3.90
C LYS A 103 10.47 11.34 -2.78
N TYR A 104 9.55 12.31 -2.96
CA TYR A 104 8.48 12.57 -1.97
C TYR A 104 7.65 11.30 -1.72
N ILE A 105 7.20 10.60 -2.78
CA ILE A 105 6.44 9.36 -2.65
C ILE A 105 7.28 8.26 -1.98
N ASP A 106 8.48 8.03 -2.48
CA ASP A 106 9.39 6.98 -2.01
C ASP A 106 9.64 7.06 -0.49
N GLU A 107 9.74 8.27 0.07
CA GLU A 107 10.10 8.52 1.46
C GLU A 107 8.88 8.68 2.41
N ASN A 108 7.73 9.10 1.88
CA ASN A 108 6.60 9.51 2.72
C ASN A 108 5.37 8.60 2.63
N VAL A 109 5.33 7.66 1.69
CA VAL A 109 4.18 6.77 1.52
C VAL A 109 4.49 5.40 2.12
N ILE A 110 3.62 4.95 3.03
CA ILE A 110 3.61 3.58 3.56
C ILE A 110 2.53 2.78 2.86
N ILE A 111 2.93 1.71 2.17
CA ILE A 111 2.05 0.75 1.52
C ILE A 111 1.90 -0.46 2.44
N PHE A 112 0.65 -0.92 2.67
CA PHE A 112 0.38 -2.07 3.52
C PHE A 112 0.31 -3.36 2.68
N SER A 113 1.48 -3.94 2.40
CA SER A 113 1.58 -5.20 1.65
C SER A 113 0.92 -6.36 2.39
N ASN A 114 0.16 -7.20 1.67
CA ASN A 114 -0.44 -8.40 2.26
C ASN A 114 0.60 -9.41 2.75
N LEU A 115 1.80 -9.46 2.15
CA LEU A 115 2.87 -10.39 2.52
C LEU A 115 3.99 -9.73 3.33
N PHE A 116 4.38 -8.50 2.96
CA PHE A 116 5.54 -7.81 3.55
C PHE A 116 5.15 -6.84 4.68
N GLY A 117 3.85 -6.66 4.96
CA GLY A 117 3.36 -5.72 5.96
C GLY A 117 3.56 -4.25 5.56
N PRO A 118 3.78 -3.34 6.52
CA PRO A 118 4.02 -1.93 6.23
C PRO A 118 5.42 -1.74 5.61
N ILE A 119 5.46 -1.18 4.41
CA ILE A 119 6.67 -0.90 3.63
C ILE A 119 6.61 0.52 3.09
N ARG A 120 7.76 1.18 2.86
CA ARG A 120 7.79 2.43 2.11
C ARG A 120 7.56 2.18 0.63
N ALA A 121 7.05 3.17 -0.07
CA ALA A 121 6.91 3.15 -1.52
C ALA A 121 8.24 2.91 -2.26
N GLY A 122 9.35 3.40 -1.69
CA GLY A 122 10.70 3.21 -2.21
C GLY A 122 11.37 1.88 -1.82
N ASP A 123 10.79 1.08 -0.92
CA ASP A 123 11.34 -0.22 -0.51
C ASP A 123 11.33 -1.22 -1.67
N ILE A 124 12.29 -2.14 -1.67
CA ILE A 124 12.44 -3.12 -2.75
C ILE A 124 11.60 -4.36 -2.48
N LEU A 125 10.79 -4.77 -3.45
CA LEU A 125 9.96 -5.97 -3.38
C LEU A 125 10.26 -6.93 -4.53
N PRO A 126 10.35 -8.23 -4.27
CA PRO A 126 10.36 -9.24 -5.33
C PRO A 126 8.96 -9.37 -5.97
N TYR A 127 8.87 -10.04 -7.11
CA TYR A 127 7.57 -10.47 -7.62
C TYR A 127 6.98 -11.56 -6.72
N TYR A 128 5.72 -11.42 -6.35
CA TYR A 128 5.00 -12.36 -5.50
C TYR A 128 3.48 -12.29 -5.73
N LYS A 129 2.77 -13.35 -5.37
CA LYS A 129 1.30 -13.40 -5.37
C LYS A 129 0.81 -13.74 -3.97
N PHE A 130 0.09 -12.82 -3.37
CA PHE A 130 -0.65 -13.06 -2.14
C PHE A 130 -1.80 -12.04 -2.07
N LYS A 131 -3.02 -12.51 -2.35
CA LYS A 131 -4.19 -11.64 -2.45
C LYS A 131 -4.72 -11.25 -1.08
N GLN A 132 -5.43 -10.12 -1.05
CA GLN A 132 -6.17 -9.66 0.11
C GLN A 132 -7.11 -10.75 0.63
N GLY A 133 -7.04 -11.04 1.94
CA GLY A 133 -7.90 -12.02 2.60
C GLY A 133 -7.50 -13.48 2.41
N LYS A 134 -6.49 -13.80 1.60
CA LYS A 134 -5.89 -15.15 1.58
C LYS A 134 -5.20 -15.41 2.92
N LYS A 135 -5.25 -16.67 3.36
CA LYS A 135 -4.72 -17.08 4.67
C LYS A 135 -3.63 -18.13 4.50
N ILE A 136 -2.62 -18.06 5.33
CA ILE A 136 -1.71 -19.16 5.62
C ILE A 136 -2.34 -19.96 6.76
N LYS A 137 -2.36 -21.28 6.64
CA LYS A 137 -2.97 -22.15 7.66
C LYS A 137 -2.38 -21.84 9.05
N ASN A 138 -3.25 -21.63 10.03
CA ASN A 138 -2.89 -21.35 11.43
C ASN A 138 -2.03 -20.09 11.65
N PHE A 139 -2.04 -19.12 10.71
CA PHE A 139 -1.28 -17.89 10.85
C PHE A 139 -2.07 -16.67 10.37
N ASN A 140 -2.28 -15.72 11.27
CA ASN A 140 -2.97 -14.46 10.97
C ASN A 140 -1.92 -13.37 10.71
N ILE A 141 -1.65 -13.11 9.43
CA ILE A 141 -0.62 -12.17 8.99
C ILE A 141 -0.96 -10.74 9.41
N GLU A 142 -2.21 -10.33 9.27
CA GLU A 142 -2.66 -8.97 9.61
C GLU A 142 -2.42 -8.69 11.09
N LYS A 143 -2.83 -9.61 11.96
CA LYS A 143 -2.59 -9.51 13.41
C LYS A 143 -1.11 -9.52 13.73
N PHE A 144 -0.33 -10.39 13.09
CA PHE A 144 1.11 -10.48 13.30
C PHE A 144 1.81 -9.15 12.99
N TYR A 145 1.50 -8.53 11.84
CA TYR A 145 2.07 -7.22 11.50
C TYR A 145 1.59 -6.13 12.45
N LYS A 146 0.32 -6.13 12.81
CA LYS A 146 -0.21 -5.18 13.81
C LYS A 146 0.55 -5.27 15.13
N ASP A 147 0.71 -6.47 15.67
CA ASP A 147 1.34 -6.68 16.98
C ASP A 147 2.84 -6.32 16.97
N ASN A 148 3.52 -6.49 15.84
CA ASN A 148 4.98 -6.31 15.77
C ASN A 148 5.44 -4.98 15.15
N PHE A 149 4.56 -4.22 14.47
CA PHE A 149 4.96 -3.01 13.73
C PHE A 149 4.21 -1.74 14.14
N SER A 150 3.16 -1.83 14.97
CA SER A 150 2.38 -0.65 15.34
C SER A 150 3.21 0.41 16.04
N LYS A 151 4.10 0.02 16.95
CA LYS A 151 4.98 0.96 17.68
C LYS A 151 5.94 1.72 16.74
N GLU A 152 6.51 1.03 15.76
CA GLU A 152 7.40 1.62 14.76
C GLU A 152 6.64 2.59 13.86
N LEU A 153 5.41 2.22 13.46
CA LEU A 153 4.53 3.09 12.70
C LEU A 153 4.12 4.32 13.51
N ASP A 154 3.75 4.16 14.79
CA ASP A 154 3.44 5.27 15.67
C ASP A 154 4.61 6.27 15.76
N ASN A 155 5.83 5.76 15.94
CA ASN A 155 7.03 6.58 15.98
C ASN A 155 7.31 7.29 14.63
N PHE A 156 7.10 6.61 13.50
CA PHE A 156 7.31 7.15 12.16
C PHE A 156 6.30 8.24 11.81
N LEU A 157 5.09 8.14 12.35
CA LEU A 157 3.99 9.07 12.08
C LEU A 157 3.93 10.22 13.10
N LYS A 158 4.67 10.11 14.21
CA LYS A 158 4.65 11.08 15.29
C LYS A 158 4.98 12.48 14.78
N ASP A 159 4.20 13.47 15.24
CA ASP A 159 4.33 14.90 14.90
C ASP A 159 4.16 15.22 13.40
N GLU A 160 3.62 14.27 12.63
CA GLU A 160 3.36 14.42 11.19
C GLU A 160 1.86 14.63 10.90
N VAL A 161 1.57 15.39 9.86
CA VAL A 161 0.23 15.37 9.24
C VAL A 161 0.07 14.02 8.54
N VAL A 162 -0.90 13.22 9.00
CA VAL A 162 -1.14 11.88 8.46
C VAL A 162 -2.36 11.88 7.55
N ILE A 163 -2.20 11.34 6.35
CA ILE A 163 -3.28 11.11 5.39
C ILE A 163 -3.48 9.61 5.18
N ASP A 164 -4.68 9.13 5.49
CA ASP A 164 -5.02 7.72 5.30
C ASP A 164 -5.84 7.52 4.01
N LEU A 165 -5.16 7.01 2.98
CA LEU A 165 -5.74 6.61 1.70
C LEU A 165 -5.94 5.10 1.59
N ARG A 166 -5.84 4.35 2.69
CA ARG A 166 -6.04 2.90 2.67
C ARG A 166 -7.51 2.53 2.42
N ALA A 167 -7.71 1.35 1.87
CA ALA A 167 -9.00 0.66 1.98
C ALA A 167 -9.16 0.12 3.41
N LYS A 168 -10.39 0.11 3.92
CA LYS A 168 -10.75 -0.29 5.30
C LYS A 168 -10.15 -1.64 5.72
N PHE A 169 -9.97 -2.59 4.79
CA PHE A 169 -9.35 -3.88 5.08
C PHE A 169 -7.98 -3.73 5.74
N TYR A 170 -7.18 -2.73 5.37
CA TYR A 170 -5.80 -2.56 5.84
C TYR A 170 -5.70 -1.94 7.23
N GLU A 171 -6.80 -1.52 7.84
CA GLU A 171 -6.88 -1.19 9.27
C GLU A 171 -6.57 -2.41 10.15
N LYS A 172 -6.73 -3.64 9.61
CA LYS A 172 -6.33 -4.88 10.30
C LYS A 172 -4.83 -5.00 10.54
N PHE A 173 -4.01 -4.34 9.72
CA PHE A 173 -2.56 -4.31 9.86
C PHE A 173 -2.06 -3.23 10.82
N TYR A 174 -2.79 -2.12 10.92
CA TYR A 174 -2.45 -0.99 11.78
C TYR A 174 -3.64 -0.06 11.96
N VAL A 175 -3.92 0.30 13.20
CA VAL A 175 -4.95 1.28 13.58
C VAL A 175 -4.24 2.56 14.01
N LEU A 176 -4.59 3.68 13.38
CA LEU A 176 -4.06 4.99 13.72
C LEU A 176 -4.48 5.39 15.14
N ASN A 177 -3.51 5.84 15.95
CA ASN A 177 -3.71 6.30 17.32
C ASN A 177 -3.44 7.81 17.51
N GLN A 178 -3.33 8.55 16.40
CA GLN A 178 -3.18 10.01 16.35
C GLN A 178 -4.14 10.61 15.33
N PRO A 179 -4.37 11.95 15.34
CA PRO A 179 -5.24 12.61 14.37
C PRO A 179 -4.79 12.34 12.93
N TYR A 180 -5.74 12.08 12.04
CA TYR A 180 -5.48 11.84 10.63
C TYR A 180 -6.61 12.30 9.72
N ILE A 181 -6.28 12.56 8.48
CA ILE A 181 -7.19 12.97 7.41
C ILE A 181 -7.49 11.76 6.53
N SER A 182 -8.75 11.59 6.17
CA SER A 182 -9.18 10.62 5.16
C SER A 182 -10.10 11.27 4.14
N PHE A 183 -10.26 10.64 2.98
CA PHE A 183 -11.12 11.14 1.90
C PHE A 183 -12.20 10.14 1.53
N THR A 184 -13.43 10.63 1.38
CA THR A 184 -14.55 9.91 0.79
C THR A 184 -14.98 10.62 -0.48
N PHE A 185 -15.18 9.85 -1.55
CA PHE A 185 -15.50 10.38 -2.88
C PHE A 185 -16.92 10.03 -3.26
N LEU A 186 -17.68 11.06 -3.63
CA LEU A 186 -19.04 10.95 -4.13
C LEU A 186 -19.10 11.34 -5.60
N LYS A 187 -19.97 10.70 -6.35
CA LYS A 187 -20.40 11.13 -7.70
C LYS A 187 -21.92 11.10 -7.71
N ASN A 188 -22.55 12.22 -8.06
CA ASN A 188 -23.99 12.40 -7.98
C ASN A 188 -24.54 12.03 -6.58
N SER A 189 -23.85 12.50 -5.54
CA SER A 189 -24.18 12.26 -4.12
C SER A 189 -24.15 10.78 -3.67
N LYS A 190 -23.58 9.86 -4.47
CA LYS A 190 -23.46 8.42 -4.16
C LYS A 190 -22.01 8.01 -4.04
N ILE A 191 -21.71 7.13 -3.06
CA ILE A 191 -20.39 6.50 -2.93
C ILE A 191 -20.27 5.43 -3.99
N LEU A 192 -19.27 5.56 -4.88
CA LEU A 192 -18.98 4.59 -5.93
C LEU A 192 -17.59 3.99 -5.71
N SER A 193 -17.52 2.70 -5.42
CA SER A 193 -16.30 2.00 -5.04
C SER A 193 -15.17 2.08 -6.10
N HIS A 194 -15.52 2.09 -7.38
CA HIS A 194 -14.54 2.23 -8.48
C HIS A 194 -13.87 3.60 -8.45
N TYR A 195 -14.65 4.67 -8.27
CA TYR A 195 -14.11 6.02 -8.16
C TYR A 195 -13.22 6.18 -6.93
N ALA A 196 -13.58 5.56 -5.80
CA ALA A 196 -12.75 5.62 -4.59
C ALA A 196 -11.33 5.08 -4.83
N LYS A 197 -11.16 4.01 -5.63
CA LYS A 197 -9.83 3.49 -5.97
C LYS A 197 -9.05 4.48 -6.85
N ALA A 198 -9.66 5.00 -7.90
CA ALA A 198 -9.04 5.97 -8.80
C ALA A 198 -8.61 7.24 -8.04
N TYR A 199 -9.53 7.81 -7.29
CA TYR A 199 -9.28 9.09 -6.60
C TYR A 199 -8.29 9.00 -5.45
N ARG A 200 -8.06 7.84 -4.84
CA ARG A 200 -6.90 7.66 -3.95
C ARG A 200 -5.57 7.87 -4.69
N GLY A 201 -5.47 7.37 -5.91
CA GLY A 201 -4.31 7.63 -6.78
C GLY A 201 -4.20 9.10 -7.19
N VAL A 202 -5.32 9.73 -7.57
CA VAL A 202 -5.39 11.17 -7.90
C VAL A 202 -4.92 12.03 -6.71
N ILE A 203 -5.41 11.76 -5.51
CA ILE A 203 -5.00 12.52 -4.31
C ILE A 203 -3.52 12.28 -4.02
N LEU A 204 -3.02 11.05 -4.12
CA LEU A 204 -1.60 10.78 -3.90
C LEU A 204 -0.71 11.52 -4.92
N ASN A 205 -1.08 11.52 -6.20
CA ASN A 205 -0.41 12.30 -7.24
C ASN A 205 -0.41 13.79 -6.92
N PHE A 206 -1.58 14.33 -6.58
CA PHE A 206 -1.76 15.73 -6.21
C PHE A 206 -0.91 16.17 -5.02
N LEU A 207 -0.81 15.33 -3.99
CA LEU A 207 0.04 15.58 -2.82
C LEU A 207 1.54 15.58 -3.19
N ALA A 208 1.97 14.69 -4.07
CA ALA A 208 3.36 14.60 -4.50
C ALA A 208 3.79 15.81 -5.33
N ILE A 209 2.95 16.25 -6.28
CA ILE A 209 3.24 17.38 -7.16
C ILE A 209 3.34 18.68 -6.36
N ASN A 210 2.48 18.88 -5.37
CA ASN A 210 2.40 20.16 -4.66
C ASN A 210 3.24 20.21 -3.38
N ASN A 211 3.68 19.06 -2.83
CA ASN A 211 4.51 18.96 -1.62
C ASN A 211 3.98 19.83 -0.46
N PHE A 212 2.69 19.73 -0.16
CA PHE A 212 2.01 20.52 0.87
C PHE A 212 2.61 20.33 2.25
N LYS A 213 2.56 21.38 3.08
CA LYS A 213 3.06 21.35 4.46
C LYS A 213 1.97 21.09 5.49
N ASN A 214 0.72 21.44 5.16
CA ASN A 214 -0.40 21.36 6.08
C ASN A 214 -1.72 21.13 5.35
N LYS A 215 -2.77 20.82 6.14
CA LYS A 215 -4.13 20.57 5.64
C LYS A 215 -4.72 21.78 4.91
N LYS A 216 -4.48 22.99 5.40
CA LYS A 216 -5.08 24.20 4.82
C LYS A 216 -4.68 24.34 3.36
N GLU A 217 -3.40 24.21 3.06
CA GLU A 217 -2.87 24.25 1.68
C GLU A 217 -3.52 23.20 0.77
N ILE A 218 -3.75 21.97 1.30
CA ILE A 218 -4.41 20.89 0.55
C ILE A 218 -5.83 21.31 0.16
N LEU A 219 -6.61 21.85 1.12
CA LEU A 219 -8.01 22.19 0.90
C LEU A 219 -8.18 23.40 -0.02
N GLU A 220 -7.27 24.38 0.04
CA GLU A 220 -7.28 25.57 -0.80
C GLU A 220 -6.93 25.27 -2.27
N LYS A 221 -6.17 24.20 -2.55
CA LYS A 221 -5.65 23.87 -3.88
C LYS A 221 -6.22 22.58 -4.46
N LEU A 222 -7.32 22.06 -3.92
CA LEU A 222 -7.93 20.83 -4.43
C LEU A 222 -8.06 20.85 -5.97
N PRO A 223 -7.91 19.69 -6.65
CA PRO A 223 -8.17 19.58 -8.08
C PRO A 223 -9.55 20.17 -8.45
N GLN A 224 -9.62 20.91 -9.58
CA GLN A 224 -10.83 21.63 -9.99
C GLN A 224 -12.08 20.77 -10.10
N ASN A 225 -11.90 19.48 -10.40
CA ASN A 225 -12.99 18.51 -10.49
C ASN A 225 -13.41 17.92 -9.13
N LEU A 226 -12.86 18.41 -8.00
CA LEU A 226 -13.21 17.98 -6.65
C LEU A 226 -13.73 19.17 -5.84
N LYS A 227 -14.91 19.02 -5.26
CA LYS A 227 -15.51 20.03 -4.37
C LYS A 227 -15.76 19.45 -2.99
N ILE A 228 -15.36 20.18 -1.94
CA ILE A 228 -15.68 19.78 -0.56
C ILE A 228 -17.20 19.86 -0.37
N LYS A 229 -17.81 18.75 -0.03
CA LYS A 229 -19.23 18.68 0.33
C LYS A 229 -19.42 18.81 1.83
N GLU A 230 -18.58 18.12 2.60
CA GLU A 230 -18.68 18.06 4.04
C GLU A 230 -17.33 17.67 4.66
N ILE A 231 -17.07 18.12 5.88
CA ILE A 231 -15.94 17.64 6.71
C ILE A 231 -16.54 17.09 8.02
N LYS A 232 -16.27 15.83 8.30
CA LYS A 232 -16.72 15.13 9.52
C LYS A 232 -15.57 14.81 10.43
N ILE A 233 -15.70 15.08 11.71
CA ILE A 233 -14.72 14.68 12.73
C ILE A 233 -15.32 13.57 13.57
N GLN A 234 -14.66 12.43 13.62
CA GLN A 234 -15.06 11.26 14.40
C GLN A 234 -13.84 10.73 15.18
N GLY A 235 -13.72 11.08 16.44
CA GLY A 235 -12.55 10.77 17.24
C GLY A 235 -11.27 11.37 16.63
N LEU A 236 -10.31 10.53 16.27
CA LEU A 236 -9.05 10.93 15.64
C LEU A 236 -9.17 11.13 14.13
N LYS A 237 -10.25 10.70 13.51
CA LYS A 237 -10.46 10.76 12.07
C LYS A 237 -11.13 12.08 11.68
N GLU A 238 -10.50 12.83 10.79
CA GLU A 238 -11.11 13.90 10.02
C GLU A 238 -11.40 13.40 8.60
N GLU A 239 -12.68 13.20 8.29
CA GLU A 239 -13.12 12.72 6.97
C GLU A 239 -13.55 13.87 6.09
N ILE A 240 -12.83 14.08 4.99
CA ILE A 240 -13.16 15.07 3.98
C ILE A 240 -13.97 14.39 2.88
N ILE A 241 -15.25 14.76 2.78
CA ILE A 241 -16.16 14.23 1.76
C ILE A 241 -16.11 15.13 0.53
N LEU A 242 -15.64 14.56 -0.57
CA LEU A 242 -15.44 15.25 -1.84
C LEU A 242 -16.48 14.80 -2.87
N GLU A 243 -17.15 15.77 -3.49
CA GLU A 243 -18.01 15.53 -4.67
C GLU A 243 -17.17 15.64 -5.92
N ILE A 244 -17.26 14.64 -6.79
CA ILE A 244 -16.61 14.61 -8.11
C ILE A 244 -17.49 15.38 -9.08
N MET A 245 -16.99 16.51 -9.57
CA MET A 245 -17.66 17.33 -10.56
C MET A 245 -17.53 16.71 -11.96
N SER A 246 -18.44 17.08 -12.84
CA SER A 246 -18.48 16.57 -14.24
C SER A 246 -17.35 17.15 -15.05
#